data_193ec5f02c6c4e79f7ecc49a9fd4069e
#
_entry.id   193ec5f02c6c4e79f7ecc49a9fd4069e
#
_cell.length_a   1.000
_cell.length_b   1.000
_cell.length_c   1.000
_cell.angle_alpha   90.00
_cell.angle_beta   90.00
_cell.angle_gamma   90.00
#
_symmetry.space_group_name_H-M   'P 1'
#
loop_
_entity.id
_entity.type
_entity.pdbx_description
1 polymer ?
#
loop_
_entity_poly.entity_id
_entity_poly.type
_entity_poly.pdbx_seq_one_letter_code
_entity_poly.pdbx_strand_id
1 'polypeptide(L)'
;AGLVSAIAWPVALLSASSVIDNPWNVCVSRATEVGEHLADILLARHHGKRPITLIGFSLGARVIYHCLLSMSKRQDCVGIIEDVVLLGAPVTASSKQWEQMCTVVGGRIINGYCSTDWLLRFLYRTMNAQFTIAGTGPVQSKTEKKIVNFNLSHIVKGHMDYSRKLTEILEAVGIKVTPRSKASNDDLQKLEEDEIAKDEKESTPK
;
A
#
# COMPACT_ATOMS: atom_id res chain seq x y z
N ALA A 1 7.21 20.09 -33.83
CA ALA A 1 6.80 18.67 -33.79
C ALA A 1 6.76 18.07 -32.38
N GLY A 2 7.64 18.49 -31.44
CA GLY A 2 7.71 17.92 -30.10
C GLY A 2 6.54 18.24 -29.15
N LEU A 3 5.91 19.40 -29.27
CA LEU A 3 4.81 19.84 -28.42
C LEU A 3 3.50 19.08 -28.70
N VAL A 4 3.28 18.72 -29.97
CA VAL A 4 2.07 17.96 -30.36
C VAL A 4 2.14 16.53 -29.87
N SER A 5 3.31 15.91 -29.85
CA SER A 5 3.50 14.56 -29.29
C SER A 5 3.23 14.49 -27.78
N ALA A 6 3.64 15.52 -27.01
CA ALA A 6 3.46 15.55 -25.57
C ALA A 6 1.99 15.67 -25.14
N ILE A 7 1.13 16.23 -25.99
CA ILE A 7 -0.31 16.38 -25.74
C ILE A 7 -1.11 15.21 -26.33
N ALA A 8 -0.65 14.62 -27.43
CA ALA A 8 -1.35 13.53 -28.10
C ALA A 8 -1.37 12.23 -27.28
N TRP A 9 -0.32 11.94 -26.51
CA TRP A 9 -0.25 10.75 -25.65
C TRP A 9 -1.29 10.74 -24.52
N PRO A 10 -1.44 11.82 -23.73
CA PRO A 10 -2.49 11.88 -22.71
C PRO A 10 -3.90 11.81 -23.27
N VAL A 11 -4.15 12.43 -24.45
CA VAL A 11 -5.45 12.43 -25.13
C VAL A 11 -5.76 11.04 -25.71
N ALA A 12 -4.78 10.34 -26.27
CA ALA A 12 -4.95 8.98 -26.77
C ALA A 12 -5.23 7.98 -25.62
N LEU A 13 -4.57 8.16 -24.47
CA LEU A 13 -4.86 7.38 -23.25
C LEU A 13 -6.27 7.69 -22.70
N LEU A 14 -6.71 8.93 -22.72
CA LEU A 14 -8.06 9.33 -22.29
C LEU A 14 -9.15 8.81 -23.22
N SER A 15 -8.90 8.79 -24.55
CA SER A 15 -9.87 8.25 -25.52
C SER A 15 -9.90 6.72 -25.52
N ALA A 16 -8.80 6.05 -25.25
CA ALA A 16 -8.79 4.59 -25.04
C ALA A 16 -9.46 4.18 -23.71
N SER A 17 -9.44 5.04 -22.68
CA SER A 17 -10.06 4.76 -21.39
C SER A 17 -11.58 4.80 -21.40
N SER A 18 -12.21 5.38 -22.42
CA SER A 18 -13.67 5.45 -22.55
C SER A 18 -14.31 4.21 -23.18
N VAL A 19 -13.52 3.29 -23.74
CA VAL A 19 -13.99 2.14 -24.51
C VAL A 19 -13.65 0.79 -23.88
N ILE A 20 -12.73 0.77 -22.91
CA ILE A 20 -12.34 -0.45 -22.18
C ILE A 20 -12.50 -0.14 -20.69
N ASP A 21 -13.10 -1.06 -19.92
CA ASP A 21 -13.09 -0.99 -18.46
C ASP A 21 -11.68 -0.63 -18.02
N ASN A 22 -11.52 0.60 -17.51
CA ASN A 22 -10.19 1.14 -17.25
C ASN A 22 -9.48 0.16 -16.29
N PRO A 23 -8.37 -0.49 -16.68
CA PRO A 23 -7.70 -1.49 -15.85
C PRO A 23 -7.41 -1.00 -14.45
N TRP A 24 -7.20 0.31 -14.30
CA TRP A 24 -7.02 0.95 -13.00
C TRP A 24 -8.28 0.85 -12.12
N ASN A 25 -9.47 1.09 -12.68
CA ASN A 25 -10.74 0.98 -11.94
C ASN A 25 -10.98 -0.45 -11.47
N VAL A 26 -10.67 -1.44 -12.30
CA VAL A 26 -10.73 -2.86 -11.93
C VAL A 26 -9.78 -3.17 -10.78
N CYS A 27 -8.53 -2.70 -10.84
CA CYS A 27 -7.55 -2.90 -9.78
C CYS A 27 -7.99 -2.24 -8.46
N VAL A 28 -8.54 -1.03 -8.52
CA VAL A 28 -9.05 -0.29 -7.36
C VAL A 28 -10.24 -0.98 -6.73
N SER A 29 -11.18 -1.49 -7.53
CA SER A 29 -12.34 -2.26 -7.04
C SER A 29 -11.87 -3.55 -6.36
N ARG A 30 -11.03 -4.32 -7.03
CA ARG A 30 -10.47 -5.56 -6.46
C ARG A 30 -9.67 -5.32 -5.18
N ALA A 31 -8.88 -4.24 -5.09
CA ALA A 31 -8.18 -3.89 -3.87
C ALA A 31 -9.14 -3.61 -2.70
N THR A 32 -10.33 -3.08 -2.97
CA THR A 32 -11.38 -2.89 -1.96
C THR A 32 -11.93 -4.24 -1.48
N GLU A 33 -12.30 -5.14 -2.40
CA GLU A 33 -12.81 -6.49 -2.10
C GLU A 33 -11.78 -7.32 -1.32
N VAL A 34 -10.51 -7.31 -1.76
CA VAL A 34 -9.41 -7.99 -1.06
C VAL A 34 -9.23 -7.42 0.36
N GLY A 35 -9.43 -6.11 0.56
CA GLY A 35 -9.38 -5.49 1.88
C GLY A 35 -10.47 -6.04 2.81
N GLU A 36 -11.69 -6.23 2.31
CA GLU A 36 -12.78 -6.82 3.09
C GLU A 36 -12.48 -8.28 3.46
N HIS A 37 -11.98 -9.08 2.53
CA HIS A 37 -11.53 -10.45 2.82
C HIS A 37 -10.38 -10.52 3.81
N LEU A 38 -9.42 -9.59 3.71
CA LEU A 38 -8.32 -9.50 4.68
C LEU A 38 -8.87 -9.22 6.09
N ALA A 39 -9.91 -8.39 6.22
CA ALA A 39 -10.55 -8.16 7.51
C ALA A 39 -11.14 -9.46 8.10
N ASP A 40 -11.77 -10.31 7.29
CA ASP A 40 -12.28 -11.61 7.74
C ASP A 40 -11.18 -12.52 8.27
N ILE A 41 -10.06 -12.60 7.53
CA ILE A 41 -8.90 -13.41 7.90
C ILE A 41 -8.28 -12.93 9.23
N LEU A 42 -8.13 -11.60 9.39
CA LEU A 42 -7.55 -11.03 10.60
C LEU A 42 -8.46 -11.19 11.82
N LEU A 43 -9.77 -11.00 11.65
CA LEU A 43 -10.76 -11.21 12.71
C LEU A 43 -10.83 -12.68 13.16
N ALA A 44 -10.63 -13.64 12.26
CA ALA A 44 -10.53 -15.06 12.59
C ALA A 44 -9.32 -15.41 13.48
N ARG A 45 -8.32 -14.51 13.60
CA ARG A 45 -7.12 -14.65 14.45
C ARG A 45 -6.31 -15.94 14.21
N HIS A 46 -6.37 -16.55 13.03
CA HIS A 46 -5.57 -17.73 12.68
C HIS A 46 -4.06 -17.47 12.72
N HIS A 47 -3.63 -16.22 12.59
CA HIS A 47 -2.25 -15.78 12.76
C HIS A 47 -1.79 -15.71 14.23
N GLY A 48 -2.65 -16.06 15.19
CA GLY A 48 -2.36 -16.00 16.62
C GLY A 48 -2.90 -14.74 17.32
N LYS A 49 -2.48 -14.55 18.57
CA LYS A 49 -2.99 -13.46 19.43
C LYS A 49 -2.06 -12.24 19.52
N ARG A 50 -0.90 -12.26 18.89
CA ARG A 50 0.01 -11.11 18.91
C ARG A 50 -0.50 -10.03 17.97
N PRO A 51 -0.54 -8.76 18.41
CA PRO A 51 -0.82 -7.66 17.50
C PRO A 51 0.19 -7.61 16.33
N ILE A 52 -0.27 -7.21 15.18
CA ILE A 52 0.54 -7.13 13.96
C ILE A 52 0.61 -5.70 13.42
N THR A 53 1.71 -5.36 12.79
CA THR A 53 1.87 -4.12 12.03
C THR A 53 1.59 -4.38 10.56
N LEU A 54 0.71 -3.58 9.96
CA LEU A 54 0.40 -3.65 8.53
C LEU A 54 1.13 -2.55 7.77
N ILE A 55 1.89 -2.93 6.75
CA ILE A 55 2.61 -2.00 5.89
C ILE A 55 2.15 -2.21 4.46
N GLY A 56 1.64 -1.17 3.81
CA GLY A 56 1.17 -1.24 2.45
C GLY A 56 1.64 -0.07 1.59
N PHE A 57 1.91 -0.36 0.33
CA PHE A 57 2.27 0.61 -0.69
C PHE A 57 1.24 0.59 -1.81
N SER A 58 0.87 1.77 -2.35
CA SER A 58 -0.02 1.92 -3.49
C SER A 58 -1.33 1.16 -3.31
N LEU A 59 -1.70 0.24 -4.20
CA LEU A 59 -2.91 -0.59 -4.08
C LEU A 59 -2.89 -1.48 -2.82
N GLY A 60 -1.71 -1.90 -2.34
CA GLY A 60 -1.59 -2.61 -1.06
C GLY A 60 -1.98 -1.72 0.14
N ALA A 61 -1.64 -0.43 0.10
CA ALA A 61 -2.12 0.53 1.09
C ALA A 61 -3.65 0.70 1.02
N ARG A 62 -4.23 0.67 -0.18
CA ARG A 62 -5.69 0.69 -0.36
C ARG A 62 -6.36 -0.57 0.21
N VAL A 63 -5.77 -1.75 0.02
CA VAL A 63 -6.23 -3.01 0.63
C VAL A 63 -6.31 -2.86 2.15
N ILE A 64 -5.23 -2.40 2.78
CA ILE A 64 -5.18 -2.20 4.24
C ILE A 64 -6.21 -1.17 4.69
N TYR A 65 -6.36 -0.06 3.97
CA TYR A 65 -7.34 0.97 4.26
C TYR A 65 -8.77 0.40 4.31
N HIS A 66 -9.19 -0.35 3.30
CA HIS A 66 -10.51 -0.97 3.26
C HIS A 66 -10.67 -2.11 4.27
N CYS A 67 -9.60 -2.83 4.57
CA CYS A 67 -9.56 -3.82 5.64
C CYS A 67 -9.91 -3.17 6.99
N LEU A 68 -9.24 -2.08 7.35
CA LEU A 68 -9.48 -1.38 8.62
C LEU A 68 -10.89 -0.78 8.69
N LEU A 69 -11.39 -0.21 7.59
CA LEU A 69 -12.78 0.28 7.52
C LEU A 69 -13.80 -0.86 7.66
N SER A 70 -13.51 -2.04 7.12
CA SER A 70 -14.35 -3.22 7.28
C SER A 70 -14.30 -3.73 8.73
N MET A 71 -13.11 -3.83 9.33
CA MET A 71 -12.93 -4.24 10.71
C MET A 71 -13.65 -3.30 11.69
N SER A 72 -13.59 -1.98 11.48
CA SER A 72 -14.19 -0.98 12.36
C SER A 72 -15.72 -1.06 12.48
N LYS A 73 -16.37 -1.78 11.58
CA LYS A 73 -17.82 -2.04 11.58
C LYS A 73 -18.19 -3.33 12.30
N ARG A 74 -17.21 -4.08 12.78
CA ARG A 74 -17.39 -5.42 13.37
C ARG A 74 -17.00 -5.46 14.84
N GLN A 75 -17.55 -6.44 15.56
CA GLN A 75 -17.16 -6.70 16.93
C GLN A 75 -15.79 -7.39 17.00
N ASP A 76 -15.14 -7.35 18.16
CA ASP A 76 -13.87 -8.02 18.45
C ASP A 76 -12.68 -7.62 17.56
N CYS A 77 -12.75 -6.42 16.96
CA CYS A 77 -11.71 -5.89 16.08
C CYS A 77 -10.50 -5.29 16.81
N VAL A 78 -10.58 -5.10 18.14
CA VAL A 78 -9.53 -4.45 18.93
C VAL A 78 -8.43 -5.44 19.31
N GLY A 79 -7.17 -4.95 19.38
CA GLY A 79 -6.02 -5.75 19.81
C GLY A 79 -5.49 -6.70 18.73
N ILE A 80 -5.86 -6.50 17.46
CA ILE A 80 -5.32 -7.24 16.32
C ILE A 80 -4.22 -6.43 15.63
N ILE A 81 -4.45 -5.14 15.44
CA ILE A 81 -3.54 -4.26 14.70
C ILE A 81 -2.82 -3.36 15.70
N GLU A 82 -1.48 -3.39 15.67
CA GLU A 82 -0.62 -2.49 16.44
C GLU A 82 -0.45 -1.17 15.70
N ASP A 83 0.36 -1.14 14.66
CA ASP A 83 0.63 0.02 13.83
C ASP A 83 0.22 -0.23 12.37
N VAL A 84 0.00 0.85 11.65
CA VAL A 84 -0.31 0.82 10.21
C VAL A 84 0.54 1.85 9.47
N VAL A 85 1.15 1.44 8.36
CA VAL A 85 1.92 2.32 7.47
C VAL A 85 1.32 2.26 6.07
N LEU A 86 0.76 3.36 5.62
CA LEU A 86 0.16 3.51 4.29
C LEU A 86 1.04 4.45 3.45
N LEU A 87 1.69 3.90 2.42
CA LEU A 87 2.64 4.62 1.57
C LEU A 87 2.03 4.88 0.19
N GLY A 88 1.97 6.15 -0.23
CA GLY A 88 1.44 6.52 -1.54
C GLY A 88 0.03 5.96 -1.79
N ALA A 89 -0.84 6.04 -0.81
CA ALA A 89 -2.13 5.36 -0.80
C ALA A 89 -3.16 6.04 -1.73
N PRO A 90 -3.73 5.32 -2.73
CA PRO A 90 -4.81 5.80 -3.59
C PRO A 90 -6.17 5.73 -2.86
N VAL A 91 -6.29 6.46 -1.77
CA VAL A 91 -7.50 6.54 -0.93
C VAL A 91 -7.82 7.97 -0.58
N THR A 92 -9.06 8.24 -0.18
CA THR A 92 -9.46 9.57 0.26
C THR A 92 -8.77 10.00 1.56
N ALA A 93 -8.47 11.28 1.69
CA ALA A 93 -7.99 11.90 2.94
C ALA A 93 -9.15 12.33 3.86
N SER A 94 -10.33 11.73 3.75
CA SER A 94 -11.50 12.04 4.58
C SER A 94 -11.22 11.78 6.06
N SER A 95 -11.18 12.83 6.88
CA SER A 95 -10.92 12.72 8.33
C SER A 95 -11.84 11.70 9.00
N LYS A 96 -13.12 11.69 8.65
CA LYS A 96 -14.12 10.77 9.22
C LYS A 96 -13.73 9.29 9.03
N GLN A 97 -13.27 8.90 7.85
CA GLN A 97 -12.89 7.50 7.58
C GLN A 97 -11.56 7.14 8.27
N TRP A 98 -10.62 8.07 8.32
CA TRP A 98 -9.35 7.85 9.03
C TRP A 98 -9.53 7.77 10.54
N GLU A 99 -10.38 8.62 11.11
CA GLU A 99 -10.78 8.56 12.53
C GLU A 99 -11.49 7.25 12.86
N GLN A 100 -12.33 6.76 11.95
CA GLN A 100 -12.97 5.44 12.09
C GLN A 100 -11.95 4.30 12.15
N MET A 101 -10.89 4.33 11.33
CA MET A 101 -9.82 3.33 11.40
C MET A 101 -9.05 3.37 12.73
N CYS A 102 -8.95 4.53 13.38
CA CYS A 102 -8.28 4.67 14.68
C CYS A 102 -8.95 3.85 15.80
N THR A 103 -10.21 3.45 15.63
CA THR A 103 -10.90 2.57 16.60
C THR A 103 -10.38 1.14 16.58
N VAL A 104 -9.74 0.72 15.48
CA VAL A 104 -9.23 -0.65 15.28
C VAL A 104 -7.74 -0.74 15.60
N VAL A 105 -6.98 0.33 15.36
CA VAL A 105 -5.52 0.37 15.49
C VAL A 105 -5.13 0.76 16.91
N GLY A 106 -4.29 -0.04 17.55
CA GLY A 106 -3.81 0.20 18.94
C GLY A 106 -2.83 1.37 19.00
N GLY A 107 -1.86 1.40 18.10
CA GLY A 107 -0.81 2.40 18.00
C GLY A 107 -1.11 3.51 16.96
N ARG A 108 -0.26 3.66 15.95
CA ARG A 108 -0.29 4.75 14.97
C ARG A 108 -0.79 4.31 13.62
N ILE A 109 -1.46 5.24 12.91
CA ILE A 109 -1.72 5.14 11.49
C ILE A 109 -0.84 6.16 10.78
N ILE A 110 0.17 5.70 10.08
CA ILE A 110 1.16 6.52 9.39
C ILE A 110 0.72 6.69 7.94
N ASN A 111 0.50 7.94 7.54
CA ASN A 111 0.28 8.34 6.16
C ASN A 111 1.60 8.85 5.57
N GLY A 112 2.30 8.03 4.81
CA GLY A 112 3.49 8.41 4.05
C GLY A 112 3.11 8.89 2.67
N TYR A 113 3.20 10.21 2.42
CA TYR A 113 2.78 10.82 1.17
C TYR A 113 3.92 11.52 0.43
N CYS A 114 3.79 11.62 -0.89
CA CYS A 114 4.69 12.39 -1.74
C CYS A 114 3.87 13.44 -2.51
N SER A 115 4.12 14.72 -2.25
CA SER A 115 3.38 15.82 -2.87
C SER A 115 3.67 15.97 -4.38
N THR A 116 4.76 15.36 -4.87
CA THR A 116 5.17 15.38 -6.28
C THR A 116 4.81 14.10 -7.02
N ASP A 117 4.09 13.17 -6.41
CA ASP A 117 3.63 11.94 -7.06
C ASP A 117 2.55 12.26 -8.11
N TRP A 118 3.02 12.58 -9.32
CA TRP A 118 2.17 12.95 -10.44
C TRP A 118 1.35 11.76 -10.96
N LEU A 119 1.91 10.53 -10.90
CA LEU A 119 1.24 9.32 -11.37
C LEU A 119 -0.01 9.05 -10.53
N LEU A 120 0.13 9.08 -9.21
CA LEU A 120 -0.98 8.89 -8.30
C LEU A 120 -2.05 9.98 -8.47
N ARG A 121 -1.64 11.24 -8.63
CA ARG A 121 -2.56 12.34 -8.95
C ARG A 121 -3.31 12.16 -10.25
N PHE A 122 -2.61 11.70 -11.29
CA PHE A 122 -3.21 11.46 -12.62
C PHE A 122 -4.23 10.33 -12.56
N LEU A 123 -3.85 9.17 -12.03
CA LEU A 123 -4.71 7.99 -11.94
C LEU A 123 -5.96 8.25 -11.11
N TYR A 124 -5.85 9.01 -10.04
CA TYR A 124 -6.99 9.30 -9.16
C TYR A 124 -7.92 10.39 -9.71
N ARG A 125 -7.41 11.36 -10.46
CA ARG A 125 -8.24 12.39 -11.10
C ARG A 125 -9.22 11.81 -12.11
N THR A 126 -8.89 10.70 -12.74
CA THR A 126 -9.79 10.01 -13.67
C THR A 126 -10.98 9.37 -12.95
N MET A 127 -10.91 9.18 -11.63
CA MET A 127 -11.95 8.53 -10.84
C MET A 127 -12.85 9.51 -10.09
N ASN A 128 -12.30 10.59 -9.52
CA ASN A 128 -13.06 11.57 -8.71
C ASN A 128 -12.31 12.90 -8.60
N ALA A 129 -12.78 13.91 -9.28
CA ALA A 129 -12.17 15.26 -9.28
C ALA A 129 -12.28 16.02 -7.95
N GLN A 130 -13.08 15.53 -6.98
CA GLN A 130 -13.45 16.30 -5.77
C GLN A 130 -12.73 15.89 -4.48
N PHE A 131 -11.92 14.81 -4.46
CA PHE A 131 -11.35 14.32 -3.22
C PHE A 131 -9.83 14.54 -3.12
N THR A 132 -9.40 14.99 -1.94
CA THR A 132 -7.98 15.00 -1.56
C THR A 132 -7.51 13.55 -1.36
N ILE A 133 -6.35 13.21 -1.95
CA ILE A 133 -5.77 11.88 -1.91
C ILE A 133 -4.75 11.82 -0.78
N ALA A 134 -4.88 10.84 0.12
CA ALA A 134 -3.97 10.68 1.26
C ALA A 134 -2.51 10.47 0.83
N GLY A 135 -2.26 9.70 -0.25
CA GLY A 135 -0.91 9.45 -0.78
C GLY A 135 -0.22 10.67 -1.40
N THR A 136 -0.89 11.80 -1.57
CA THR A 136 -0.33 13.04 -2.14
C THR A 136 -0.35 14.24 -1.20
N GLY A 137 -0.89 14.08 0.00
CA GLY A 137 -0.98 15.15 1.00
C GLY A 137 -1.34 14.64 2.39
N PRO A 138 -1.29 15.52 3.40
CA PRO A 138 -1.60 15.15 4.76
C PRO A 138 -3.10 14.88 4.96
N VAL A 139 -3.41 13.92 5.80
CA VAL A 139 -4.75 13.69 6.33
C VAL A 139 -4.95 14.59 7.54
N GLN A 140 -6.00 15.40 7.51
CA GLN A 140 -6.35 16.31 8.61
C GLN A 140 -7.30 15.60 9.57
N SER A 141 -6.94 15.56 10.85
CA SER A 141 -7.86 15.21 11.94
C SER A 141 -7.67 16.18 13.07
N LYS A 142 -8.78 16.62 13.65
CA LYS A 142 -8.78 17.52 14.81
C LYS A 142 -8.78 16.76 16.13
N THR A 143 -9.23 15.52 16.13
CA THR A 143 -9.53 14.73 17.32
C THR A 143 -8.52 13.61 17.52
N GLU A 144 -8.03 12.99 16.45
CA GLU A 144 -7.21 11.78 16.52
C GLU A 144 -5.72 12.07 16.40
N LYS A 145 -5.00 11.81 17.50
CA LYS A 145 -3.53 11.93 17.57
C LYS A 145 -2.79 10.72 16.99
N LYS A 146 -3.50 9.61 16.76
CA LYS A 146 -2.92 8.38 16.18
C LYS A 146 -2.55 8.55 14.70
N ILE A 147 -3.16 9.50 13.98
CA ILE A 147 -2.88 9.77 12.57
C ILE A 147 -1.62 10.62 12.48
N VAL A 148 -0.56 10.05 11.91
CA VAL A 148 0.74 10.70 11.76
C VAL A 148 1.06 10.84 10.27
N ASN A 149 1.32 12.06 9.82
CA ASN A 149 1.62 12.36 8.42
C ASN A 149 3.13 12.54 8.21
N PHE A 150 3.70 11.84 7.25
CA PHE A 150 5.09 12.00 6.82
C PHE A 150 5.17 12.44 5.38
N ASN A 151 5.75 13.61 5.15
CA ASN A 151 6.07 14.07 3.80
C ASN A 151 7.39 13.42 3.35
N LEU A 152 7.30 12.46 2.45
CA LEU A 152 8.41 11.69 1.92
C LEU A 152 9.00 12.26 0.61
N SER A 153 8.59 13.47 0.21
CA SER A 153 9.02 14.09 -1.07
C SER A 153 10.53 14.33 -1.16
N HIS A 154 11.24 14.33 -0.03
CA HIS A 154 12.69 14.40 0.00
C HIS A 154 13.38 13.05 -0.29
N ILE A 155 12.71 11.93 0.03
CA ILE A 155 13.18 10.56 -0.22
C ILE A 155 12.65 10.07 -1.58
N VAL A 156 11.34 10.21 -1.82
CA VAL A 156 10.60 9.67 -2.96
C VAL A 156 10.44 10.74 -4.02
N LYS A 157 10.90 10.47 -5.24
CA LYS A 157 10.77 11.39 -6.40
C LYS A 157 9.58 11.05 -7.30
N GLY A 158 9.08 9.82 -7.22
CA GLY A 158 7.94 9.33 -7.99
C GLY A 158 7.38 8.04 -7.40
N HIS A 159 6.21 7.62 -7.90
CA HIS A 159 5.44 6.50 -7.33
C HIS A 159 6.24 5.19 -7.19
N MET A 160 7.10 4.89 -8.15
CA MET A 160 7.89 3.64 -8.15
C MET A 160 9.06 3.64 -7.15
N ASP A 161 9.45 4.79 -6.61
CA ASP A 161 10.55 4.88 -5.66
C ASP A 161 10.22 4.30 -4.28
N TYR A 162 8.93 4.23 -3.93
CA TYR A 162 8.51 3.66 -2.64
C TYR A 162 9.01 2.23 -2.44
N SER A 163 8.93 1.39 -3.46
CA SER A 163 9.40 0.00 -3.38
C SER A 163 10.93 -0.10 -3.30
N ARG A 164 11.63 0.77 -4.04
CA ARG A 164 13.10 0.78 -4.09
C ARG A 164 13.74 1.31 -2.80
N LYS A 165 13.05 2.23 -2.13
CA LYS A 165 13.54 2.93 -0.94
C LYS A 165 12.80 2.54 0.33
N LEU A 166 12.18 1.36 0.34
CA LEU A 166 11.32 0.93 1.43
C LEU A 166 12.04 0.95 2.79
N THR A 167 13.28 0.48 2.86
CA THR A 167 14.08 0.47 4.10
C THR A 167 14.28 1.89 4.62
N GLU A 168 14.74 2.81 3.78
CA GLU A 168 14.96 4.23 4.13
C GLU A 168 13.66 4.90 4.60
N ILE A 169 12.54 4.59 3.94
CA ILE A 169 11.22 5.10 4.32
C ILE A 169 10.78 4.56 5.68
N LEU A 170 10.94 3.26 5.93
CA LEU A 170 10.54 2.66 7.20
C LEU A 170 11.36 3.20 8.37
N GLU A 171 12.65 3.39 8.19
CA GLU A 171 13.50 4.05 9.17
C GLU A 171 13.05 5.49 9.43
N ALA A 172 12.77 6.27 8.37
CA ALA A 172 12.32 7.65 8.49
C ALA A 172 10.99 7.79 9.26
N VAL A 173 10.08 6.82 9.12
CA VAL A 173 8.80 6.82 9.86
C VAL A 173 8.88 6.13 11.24
N GLY A 174 10.08 5.71 11.64
CA GLY A 174 10.35 5.16 12.97
C GLY A 174 9.93 3.70 13.15
N ILE A 175 9.91 2.92 12.07
CA ILE A 175 9.75 1.46 12.12
C ILE A 175 11.15 0.83 12.17
N LYS A 176 11.37 -0.05 13.15
CA LYS A 176 12.64 -0.77 13.25
C LYS A 176 12.80 -1.73 12.08
N VAL A 177 13.88 -1.55 11.32
CA VAL A 177 14.25 -2.44 10.22
C VAL A 177 15.54 -3.14 10.60
N THR A 178 15.53 -4.48 10.55
CA THR A 178 16.77 -5.26 10.71
C THR A 178 17.36 -5.46 9.33
N PRO A 179 18.56 -4.94 9.04
CA PRO A 179 19.23 -5.18 7.76
C PRO A 179 19.39 -6.67 7.53
N ARG A 180 19.03 -7.14 6.35
CA ARG A 180 19.30 -8.53 5.96
C ARG A 180 20.82 -8.69 5.87
N SER A 181 21.40 -9.58 6.67
CA SER A 181 22.83 -9.85 6.61
C SER A 181 23.19 -10.42 5.22
N LYS A 182 24.39 -10.11 4.72
CA LYS A 182 24.89 -10.69 3.45
C LYS A 182 24.88 -12.23 3.47
N ALA A 183 25.11 -12.83 4.64
CA ALA A 183 24.99 -14.28 4.86
C ALA A 183 23.62 -14.88 4.52
N SER A 184 22.54 -14.10 4.73
CA SER A 184 21.18 -14.56 4.38
C SER A 184 20.93 -14.63 2.86
N ASN A 185 21.68 -13.91 2.04
CA ASN A 185 21.57 -14.03 0.58
C ASN A 185 22.31 -15.25 0.06
N ASP A 186 23.46 -15.59 0.65
CA ASP A 186 24.21 -16.79 0.32
C ASP A 186 23.45 -18.07 0.73
N ASP A 187 22.74 -18.02 1.86
CA ASP A 187 21.89 -19.11 2.33
C ASP A 187 20.67 -19.36 1.43
N LEU A 188 20.08 -18.29 0.87
CA LEU A 188 18.96 -18.40 -0.08
C LEU A 188 19.42 -18.93 -1.44
N GLN A 189 20.56 -18.46 -1.95
CA GLN A 189 21.15 -19.01 -3.17
C GLN A 189 21.44 -20.51 -3.04
N LYS A 190 21.99 -20.94 -1.91
CA LYS A 190 22.21 -22.37 -1.64
C LYS A 190 20.91 -23.16 -1.59
N LEU A 191 19.83 -22.62 -1.02
CA LEU A 191 18.53 -23.28 -0.98
C LEU A 191 17.92 -23.42 -2.38
N GLU A 192 18.03 -22.38 -3.22
CA GLU A 192 17.58 -22.41 -4.61
C GLU A 192 18.42 -23.41 -5.45
N GLU A 193 19.75 -23.45 -5.27
CA GLU A 193 20.63 -24.41 -5.92
C GLU A 193 20.35 -25.87 -5.49
N ASP A 194 20.04 -26.09 -4.20
CA ASP A 194 19.69 -27.40 -3.66
C ASP A 194 18.30 -27.88 -4.14
N GLU A 195 17.33 -26.98 -4.34
CA GLU A 195 16.02 -27.32 -4.93
C GLU A 195 16.16 -27.67 -6.41
N ILE A 196 16.91 -26.90 -7.19
CA ILE A 196 17.17 -27.18 -8.61
C ILE A 196 17.88 -28.53 -8.77
N ALA A 197 18.86 -28.79 -7.92
CA ALA A 197 19.61 -30.07 -7.97
C ALA A 197 18.75 -31.29 -7.56
N LYS A 198 17.69 -31.10 -6.78
CA LYS A 198 16.71 -32.15 -6.44
C LYS A 198 15.78 -32.45 -7.61
N ASP A 199 15.25 -31.39 -8.23
CA ASP A 199 14.36 -31.52 -9.39
C ASP A 199 15.05 -32.18 -10.60
N GLU A 200 16.34 -31.87 -10.81
CA GLU A 200 17.14 -32.53 -11.86
C GLU A 200 17.38 -34.03 -11.58
N LYS A 201 17.49 -34.45 -10.33
CA LYS A 201 17.65 -35.85 -9.95
C LYS A 201 16.35 -36.66 -10.03
N GLU A 202 15.20 -36.04 -9.82
CA GLU A 202 13.89 -36.69 -9.95
C GLU A 202 13.41 -36.78 -11.41
N SER A 203 13.94 -35.95 -12.30
CA SER A 203 13.57 -35.91 -13.72
C SER A 203 14.34 -36.86 -14.61
N THR A 204 15.30 -37.67 -14.09
CA THR A 204 16.05 -38.65 -14.86
C THR A 204 15.33 -40.02 -14.82
N PRO A 205 14.66 -40.45 -15.90
CA PRO A 205 13.99 -41.75 -15.92
C PRO A 205 15.04 -42.89 -15.96
N LYS A 206 14.79 -43.88 -15.09
CA LYS A 206 15.51 -45.17 -15.13
C LYS A 206 15.09 -46.01 -16.32
#